data_8f4cd4ab41c810f90b6875062ef81508
#
_entry.id   8f4cd4ab41c810f90b6875062ef81508
#
_cell.length_a   1.000
_cell.length_b   1.000
_cell.length_c   1.000
_cell.angle_alpha   90.00
_cell.angle_beta   90.00
_cell.angle_gamma   90.00
#
_symmetry.space_group_name_H-M   'P 1'
#
loop_
_entity.id
_entity.type
_entity.pdbx_description
1 polymer ?
#
loop_
_entity_poly.entity_id
_entity_poly.type
_entity_poly.pdbx_seq_one_letter_code
_entity_poly.pdbx_strand_id
1 'polypeptide(L)'
;MNDWLDIKGKTVLVTGASSGIGKAIVEELLELGVNVANFDLSDNDLRHPNLLFVKVDVTSRSEVEAGVAKIVERFGNIDAVVNNAGINVPRLLIDAENPKGPYELGDETFEKITMINQKGL
;
A
#
# COMPACT_ATOMS: atom_id res chain seq x y z
N MET A 1 20.35 -13.71 9.63
CA MET A 1 19.57 -14.44 8.61
C MET A 1 20.36 -14.47 7.31
N ASN A 2 20.39 -15.59 6.63
CA ASN A 2 21.07 -15.68 5.33
C ASN A 2 20.28 -14.91 4.28
N ASP A 3 20.99 -14.13 3.47
CA ASP A 3 20.41 -13.41 2.35
C ASP A 3 20.42 -14.29 1.08
N TRP A 4 19.71 -15.44 1.17
CA TRP A 4 19.66 -16.39 0.07
C TRP A 4 18.87 -15.85 -1.15
N LEU A 5 18.02 -14.84 -0.94
CA LEU A 5 17.29 -14.16 -2.00
C LEU A 5 18.11 -13.08 -2.69
N ASP A 6 19.26 -12.71 -2.12
CA ASP A 6 20.15 -11.67 -2.64
C ASP A 6 19.43 -10.32 -2.84
N ILE A 7 18.61 -9.94 -1.84
CA ILE A 7 17.80 -8.71 -1.90
C ILE A 7 18.36 -7.57 -1.05
N LYS A 8 19.40 -7.81 -0.26
CA LYS A 8 20.02 -6.76 0.56
C LYS A 8 20.46 -5.58 -0.30
N GLY A 9 20.07 -4.37 0.11
CA GLY A 9 20.38 -3.15 -0.64
C GLY A 9 19.44 -2.86 -1.81
N LYS A 10 18.55 -3.79 -2.16
CA LYS A 10 17.49 -3.54 -3.14
C LYS A 10 16.44 -2.58 -2.59
N THR A 11 15.70 -1.95 -3.46
CA THR A 11 14.62 -1.03 -3.08
C THR A 11 13.26 -1.60 -3.45
N VAL A 12 12.38 -1.68 -2.47
CA VAL A 12 11.02 -2.22 -2.64
C VAL A 12 10.00 -1.17 -2.21
N LEU A 13 9.04 -0.91 -3.08
CA LEU A 13 7.87 -0.08 -2.77
C LEU A 13 6.74 -0.99 -2.30
N VAL A 14 6.18 -0.71 -1.12
CA VAL A 14 5.01 -1.40 -0.59
C VAL A 14 3.88 -0.40 -0.43
N THR A 15 2.73 -0.65 -1.02
CA THR A 15 1.56 0.21 -0.85
C THR A 15 0.72 -0.29 0.32
N GLY A 16 0.14 0.63 1.10
CA GLY A 16 -0.70 0.28 2.25
C GLY A 16 0.06 -0.36 3.40
N ALA A 17 1.30 0.07 3.63
CA ALA A 17 2.23 -0.62 4.54
C ALA A 17 2.24 -0.05 5.97
N SER A 18 1.35 0.87 6.31
CA SER A 18 1.30 1.45 7.66
C SER A 18 0.59 0.54 8.66
N SER A 19 -0.08 -0.50 8.20
CA SER A 19 -0.81 -1.44 9.05
C SER A 19 -0.92 -2.82 8.42
N GLY A 20 -1.35 -3.80 9.20
CA GLY A 20 -1.73 -5.14 8.73
C GLY A 20 -0.60 -5.90 8.04
N ILE A 21 -0.96 -6.56 6.95
CA ILE A 21 -0.05 -7.41 6.16
C ILE A 21 1.10 -6.58 5.57
N GLY A 22 0.80 -5.40 5.05
CA GLY A 22 1.82 -4.52 4.49
C GLY A 22 2.88 -4.11 5.50
N LYS A 23 2.47 -3.79 6.72
CA LYS A 23 3.40 -3.46 7.82
C LYS A 23 4.31 -4.64 8.15
N ALA A 24 3.75 -5.85 8.22
CA ALA A 24 4.53 -7.05 8.48
C ALA A 24 5.55 -7.32 7.37
N ILE A 25 5.19 -7.10 6.12
CA ILE A 25 6.10 -7.21 4.98
C ILE A 25 7.24 -6.21 5.11
N VAL A 26 6.94 -4.97 5.44
CA VAL A 26 7.97 -3.91 5.62
C VAL A 26 8.95 -4.28 6.73
N GLU A 27 8.45 -4.71 7.88
CA GLU A 27 9.32 -5.09 9.00
C GLU A 27 10.27 -6.21 8.62
N GLU A 28 9.78 -7.23 7.92
CA GLU A 28 10.62 -8.35 7.46
C GLU A 28 11.66 -7.89 6.42
N LEU A 29 11.27 -7.07 5.47
CA LEU A 29 12.20 -6.53 4.46
C LEU A 29 13.29 -5.68 5.10
N LEU A 30 12.96 -4.85 6.09
CA LEU A 30 13.97 -4.04 6.78
C LEU A 30 14.97 -4.91 7.53
N GLU A 31 14.54 -6.01 8.13
CA GLU A 31 15.46 -6.96 8.77
C GLU A 31 16.44 -7.61 7.77
N LEU A 32 16.00 -7.77 6.53
CA LEU A 32 16.83 -8.32 5.46
C LEU A 32 17.76 -7.28 4.80
N GLY A 33 17.76 -6.06 5.30
CA GLY A 33 18.62 -4.98 4.77
C GLY A 33 18.12 -4.35 3.48
N VAL A 34 16.82 -4.47 3.20
CA VAL A 34 16.18 -3.89 2.02
C VAL A 34 15.82 -2.44 2.30
N ASN A 35 15.95 -1.58 1.30
CA ASN A 35 15.41 -0.22 1.34
C ASN A 35 13.93 -0.28 1.00
N VAL A 36 13.08 0.28 1.86
CA VAL A 36 11.63 0.17 1.72
C VAL A 36 11.00 1.56 1.62
N ALA A 37 10.13 1.73 0.66
CA ALA A 37 9.23 2.88 0.59
C ALA A 37 7.81 2.42 0.89
N ASN A 38 7.12 3.16 1.74
CA ASN A 38 5.72 2.92 2.09
C ASN A 38 4.85 4.03 1.52
N PHE A 39 3.92 3.69 0.64
CA PHE A 39 2.87 4.58 0.17
C PHE A 39 1.59 4.26 0.94
N ASP A 40 1.15 5.18 1.78
CA ASP A 40 -0.08 5.04 2.53
C ASP A 40 -0.72 6.42 2.76
N LEU A 41 -1.99 6.42 3.13
CA LEU A 41 -2.70 7.64 3.49
C LEU A 41 -2.32 8.12 4.89
N SER A 42 -1.94 7.20 5.76
CA SER A 42 -1.56 7.49 7.15
C SER A 42 -0.21 6.87 7.47
N ASP A 43 0.62 7.61 8.19
CA ASP A 43 1.87 7.11 8.72
C ASP A 43 1.62 6.28 9.99
N ASN A 44 2.61 5.50 10.40
CA ASN A 44 2.63 4.80 11.68
C ASN A 44 3.87 5.23 12.48
N ASP A 45 4.13 4.56 13.61
CA ASP A 45 5.26 4.92 14.46
C ASP A 45 6.57 4.24 14.05
N LEU A 46 6.55 3.41 13.02
CA LEU A 46 7.74 2.69 12.57
C LEU A 46 8.73 3.68 11.95
N ARG A 47 9.95 3.67 12.47
CA ARG A 47 11.06 4.48 11.95
C ARG A 47 12.28 3.59 11.75
N HIS A 48 12.95 3.75 10.62
CA HIS A 48 14.14 3.00 10.28
C HIS A 48 14.97 3.78 9.25
N PRO A 49 16.31 3.73 9.29
CA PRO A 49 17.14 4.45 8.30
C PRO A 49 16.86 4.08 6.86
N ASN A 50 16.41 2.84 6.61
CA ASN A 50 16.12 2.34 5.28
C ASN A 50 14.63 2.39 4.92
N LEU A 51 13.81 3.07 5.72
CA LEU A 51 12.39 3.22 5.47
C LEU A 51 12.06 4.66 5.10
N LEU A 52 11.39 4.84 3.97
CA LEU A 52 10.83 6.12 3.53
C LEU A 52 9.31 6.02 3.50
N PHE A 53 8.63 6.82 4.31
CA PHE A 53 7.19 6.98 4.22
C PHE A 53 6.86 8.16 3.30
N VAL A 54 5.90 7.95 2.38
CA VAL A 54 5.33 9.02 1.55
C VAL A 54 3.82 8.92 1.59
N LYS A 55 3.15 10.01 1.94
CA LYS A 55 1.69 10.04 1.90
C LYS A 55 1.23 10.06 0.46
N VAL A 56 0.62 8.98 0.01
CA VAL A 56 0.15 8.80 -1.37
C VAL A 56 -1.20 8.12 -1.36
N ASP A 57 -2.15 8.73 -2.06
CA ASP A 57 -3.38 8.07 -2.45
C ASP A 57 -3.11 7.31 -3.77
N VAL A 58 -3.16 5.99 -3.75
CA VAL A 58 -2.85 5.15 -4.93
C VAL A 58 -3.83 5.36 -6.08
N THR A 59 -4.97 5.99 -5.84
CA THR A 59 -5.92 6.37 -6.89
C THR A 59 -5.57 7.68 -7.57
N SER A 60 -4.60 8.43 -7.05
CA SER A 60 -4.12 9.69 -7.62
C SER A 60 -2.82 9.49 -8.37
N ARG A 61 -2.87 9.58 -9.69
CA ARG A 61 -1.69 9.43 -10.53
C ARG A 61 -0.59 10.46 -10.20
N SER A 62 -0.96 11.71 -10.00
CA SER A 62 0.00 12.76 -9.67
C SER A 62 0.71 12.52 -8.35
N GLU A 63 -0.01 12.01 -7.34
CA GLU A 63 0.61 11.67 -6.06
C GLU A 63 1.55 10.47 -6.19
N VAL A 64 1.17 9.46 -6.98
CA VAL A 64 2.03 8.31 -7.26
C VAL A 64 3.31 8.75 -7.96
N GLU A 65 3.21 9.56 -8.99
CA GLU A 65 4.38 10.07 -9.73
C GLU A 65 5.31 10.88 -8.82
N ALA A 66 4.76 11.76 -8.00
CA ALA A 66 5.55 12.54 -7.05
C ALA A 66 6.21 11.63 -5.99
N GLY A 67 5.51 10.62 -5.54
CA GLY A 67 6.04 9.64 -4.58
C GLY A 67 7.18 8.81 -5.17
N VAL A 68 7.04 8.36 -6.39
CA VAL A 68 8.10 7.63 -7.11
C VAL A 68 9.35 8.51 -7.26
N ALA A 69 9.19 9.78 -7.58
CA ALA A 69 10.31 10.72 -7.66
C ALA A 69 11.07 10.82 -6.34
N LYS A 70 10.35 10.85 -5.21
CA LYS A 70 10.98 10.86 -3.88
C LYS A 70 11.75 9.59 -3.57
N ILE A 71 11.24 8.42 -3.99
CA ILE A 71 11.94 7.15 -3.82
C ILE A 71 13.25 7.16 -4.61
N VAL A 72 13.20 7.56 -5.86
CA VAL A 72 14.39 7.62 -6.72
C VAL A 72 15.42 8.62 -6.19
N GLU A 73 14.96 9.75 -5.68
CA GLU A 73 15.85 10.74 -5.04
C GLU A 73 16.56 10.15 -3.81
N ARG A 74 15.83 9.38 -2.98
CA ARG A 74 16.37 8.80 -1.74
C ARG A 74 17.21 7.56 -1.96
N PHE A 75 16.73 6.62 -2.76
CA PHE A 75 17.33 5.28 -2.93
C PHE A 75 17.95 5.03 -4.29
N GLY A 76 17.70 5.88 -5.26
CA GLY A 76 18.27 5.80 -6.61
C GLY A 76 17.45 5.00 -7.61
N ASN A 77 16.72 3.99 -7.18
CA ASN A 77 15.90 3.15 -8.06
C ASN A 77 14.78 2.45 -7.30
N ILE A 78 13.96 1.71 -8.02
CA ILE A 78 12.95 0.80 -7.47
C ILE A 78 13.14 -0.55 -8.16
N ASP A 79 13.40 -1.59 -7.38
CA ASP A 79 13.63 -2.94 -7.90
C ASP A 79 12.35 -3.77 -7.94
N ALA A 80 11.45 -3.56 -6.98
CA ALA A 80 10.20 -4.31 -6.90
C ALA A 80 9.09 -3.48 -6.27
N VAL A 81 7.85 -3.84 -6.59
CA VAL A 81 6.64 -3.23 -6.02
C VAL A 81 5.75 -4.32 -5.44
N VAL A 82 5.29 -4.12 -4.21
CA VAL A 82 4.27 -4.95 -3.58
C VAL A 82 2.97 -4.16 -3.55
N ASN A 83 2.03 -4.53 -4.39
CA ASN A 83 0.71 -3.89 -4.47
C ASN A 83 -0.19 -4.49 -3.38
N ASN A 84 -0.11 -3.93 -2.18
CA ASN A 84 -0.84 -4.40 -1.00
C ASN A 84 -2.03 -3.48 -0.64
N ALA A 85 -2.02 -2.23 -1.04
CA ALA A 85 -3.11 -1.30 -0.71
C ALA A 85 -4.45 -1.83 -1.20
N GLY A 86 -5.43 -1.82 -0.31
CA GLY A 86 -6.77 -2.30 -0.62
C GLY A 86 -7.72 -2.02 0.53
N ILE A 87 -9.00 -2.08 0.23
CA ILE A 87 -10.06 -1.97 1.23
C ILE A 87 -11.02 -3.14 1.06
N ASN A 88 -11.69 -3.48 2.15
CA ASN A 88 -12.77 -4.45 2.15
C ASN A 88 -13.95 -3.84 2.92
N VAL A 89 -15.10 -3.76 2.24
CA VAL A 89 -16.33 -3.29 2.87
C VAL A 89 -17.37 -4.38 2.67
N PRO A 90 -17.61 -5.22 3.69
CA PRO A 90 -18.59 -6.30 3.56
C PRO A 90 -19.99 -5.72 3.46
N ARG A 91 -20.67 -6.05 2.36
CA ARG A 91 -22.03 -5.63 2.07
C ARG A 91 -22.74 -6.72 1.30
N LEU A 92 -24.05 -6.77 1.46
CA LEU A 92 -24.91 -7.61 0.62
C LEU A 92 -25.09 -6.93 -0.72
N LEU A 93 -25.13 -7.69 -1.80
CA LEU A 93 -25.47 -7.13 -3.12
C LEU A 93 -26.91 -6.59 -3.11
N ILE A 94 -27.83 -7.39 -2.54
CA ILE A 94 -29.20 -7.00 -2.29
C ILE A 94 -29.58 -7.38 -0.86
N ASP A 95 -30.08 -6.45 -0.10
CA ASP A 95 -30.63 -6.68 1.22
C ASP A 95 -32.17 -6.70 1.12
N ALA A 96 -32.74 -7.88 1.02
CA ALA A 96 -34.18 -8.04 0.84
C ALA A 96 -35.02 -7.57 2.03
N GLU A 97 -34.45 -7.59 3.24
CA GLU A 97 -35.15 -7.16 4.46
C GLU A 97 -35.10 -5.64 4.63
N ASN A 98 -34.04 -5.01 4.14
CA ASN A 98 -33.83 -3.56 4.25
C ASN A 98 -33.22 -3.00 2.95
N PRO A 99 -34.01 -2.95 1.85
CA PRO A 99 -33.50 -2.46 0.57
C PRO A 99 -32.91 -1.06 0.67
N LYS A 100 -31.74 -0.86 0.05
CA LYS A 100 -30.97 0.40 0.10
C LYS A 100 -30.58 0.83 1.51
N GLY A 101 -30.59 -0.10 2.46
CA GLY A 101 -30.11 0.13 3.81
C GLY A 101 -28.58 0.06 3.92
N PRO A 102 -28.06 0.18 5.16
CA PRO A 102 -26.60 0.31 5.38
C PRO A 102 -25.80 -0.94 5.03
N TYR A 103 -26.42 -2.11 4.91
CA TYR A 103 -25.73 -3.35 4.59
C TYR A 103 -25.83 -3.75 3.12
N GLU A 104 -26.55 -2.99 2.31
CA GLU A 104 -26.60 -3.22 0.87
C GLU A 104 -25.46 -2.48 0.18
N LEU A 105 -24.86 -3.11 -0.85
CA LEU A 105 -23.78 -2.48 -1.61
C LEU A 105 -24.32 -1.31 -2.43
N GLY A 106 -23.91 -0.09 -2.10
CA GLY A 106 -24.23 1.10 -2.86
C GLY A 106 -23.19 1.40 -3.93
N ASP A 107 -23.55 2.23 -4.90
CA ASP A 107 -22.69 2.60 -6.02
C ASP A 107 -21.40 3.27 -5.53
N GLU A 108 -21.49 4.16 -4.55
CA GLU A 108 -20.32 4.87 -4.01
C GLU A 108 -19.32 3.91 -3.39
N THR A 109 -19.78 2.94 -2.60
CA THR A 109 -18.93 1.93 -1.98
C THR A 109 -18.31 1.02 -3.04
N PHE A 110 -19.09 0.61 -4.03
CA PHE A 110 -18.60 -0.21 -5.14
C PHE A 110 -17.48 0.51 -5.91
N GLU A 111 -17.70 1.78 -6.25
CA GLU A 111 -16.70 2.58 -6.95
C GLU A 111 -15.44 2.77 -6.13
N LYS A 112 -15.57 3.02 -4.83
CA LYS A 112 -14.43 3.20 -3.94
C LYS A 112 -13.56 1.93 -3.86
N ILE A 113 -14.17 0.77 -3.70
CA ILE A 113 -13.47 -0.51 -3.68
C ILE A 113 -12.76 -0.74 -5.02
N THR A 114 -13.45 -0.51 -6.12
CA THR A 114 -12.89 -0.68 -7.47
C THR A 114 -11.71 0.25 -7.72
N MET A 115 -11.84 1.53 -7.36
CA MET A 115 -10.77 2.51 -7.56
C MET A 115 -9.52 2.14 -6.78
N ILE A 116 -9.67 1.74 -5.51
CA ILE A 116 -8.51 1.41 -4.67
C ILE A 116 -7.94 0.04 -5.04
N ASN A 117 -8.78 -1.00 -5.13
CA ASN A 117 -8.30 -2.38 -5.25
C ASN A 117 -7.89 -2.77 -6.67
N GLN A 118 -8.42 -2.12 -7.69
CA GLN A 118 -8.10 -2.40 -9.09
C GLN A 118 -7.32 -1.29 -9.75
N LYS A 119 -7.88 -0.09 -9.82
CA LYS A 119 -7.21 1.03 -10.50
C LYS A 119 -5.99 1.56 -9.74
N GLY A 120 -5.96 1.40 -8.40
CA GLY A 120 -4.83 1.80 -7.57
C GLY A 120 -3.59 0.90 -7.73
N LEU A 121 -3.75 -0.25 -8.36
CA LEU A 121 -2.62 -1.09 -8.69
C LEU A 121 -1.81 -0.45 -9.83
#